data_7f44308fd3dd4c61ddc84fc474b343dc
#
_entry.id   7f44308fd3dd4c61ddc84fc474b343dc
#
_cell.length_a   1.000
_cell.length_b   1.000
_cell.length_c   1.000
_cell.angle_alpha   90.00
_cell.angle_beta   90.00
_cell.angle_gamma   90.00
#
_symmetry.space_group_name_H-M   'P 1'
#
loop_
_entity.id
_entity.type
_entity.pdbx_description
1 polymer ?
#
loop_
_entity_poly.entity_id
_entity_poly.type
_entity_poly.pdbx_seq_one_letter_code
_entity_poly.pdbx_strand_id
1 'polypeptide(L)'
;AYNQITGYFLPKRNIKSKDVIIVTGLHALYPRQLFKELDVRLFIEIEESLQLYMRKKHGYKKECVLGEASQKKLDFEQYIKPQAMRADVLFELLPVNAELIKQGETAESNIKVRASIKNGIYYHELVRVLIGVCGMQVNIDSVNERGGVVIEISGDIASEDVQLAVSMLLPHMEELFDFSAEFEKGFQGVMQIIILMEIDESLKRRRLHE
;
A
#
# COMPACT_ATOMS: atom_id res chain seq x y z
N ALA A 1 -11.30 20.53 -2.01
CA ALA A 1 -10.05 20.34 -2.76
C ALA A 1 -9.22 21.62 -2.73
N TYR A 2 -7.92 21.53 -2.89
CA TYR A 2 -6.97 22.65 -2.94
C TYR A 2 -6.46 22.80 -4.37
N ASN A 3 -6.49 24.01 -4.90
CA ASN A 3 -5.95 24.29 -6.23
C ASN A 3 -4.49 24.76 -6.08
N GLN A 4 -3.55 23.93 -6.51
CA GLN A 4 -2.12 24.20 -6.40
C GLN A 4 -1.65 25.39 -7.25
N ILE A 5 -2.37 25.70 -8.33
CA ILE A 5 -2.03 26.83 -9.23
C ILE A 5 -2.43 28.17 -8.61
N THR A 6 -3.62 28.22 -8.00
CA THR A 6 -4.17 29.48 -7.45
C THR A 6 -3.88 29.66 -5.96
N GLY A 7 -3.45 28.61 -5.25
CA GLY A 7 -3.20 28.65 -3.81
C GLY A 7 -4.47 28.71 -2.93
N TYR A 8 -5.65 28.51 -3.51
CA TYR A 8 -6.91 28.60 -2.78
C TYR A 8 -7.62 27.28 -2.62
N PHE A 9 -8.40 27.14 -1.54
CA PHE A 9 -9.31 26.02 -1.38
C PHE A 9 -10.50 26.18 -2.32
N LEU A 10 -10.80 25.11 -3.05
CA LEU A 10 -12.01 25.03 -3.86
C LEU A 10 -13.25 24.90 -2.97
N PRO A 11 -14.43 25.37 -3.45
CA PRO A 11 -15.68 25.21 -2.70
C PRO A 11 -15.95 23.75 -2.38
N LYS A 12 -16.60 23.52 -1.25
CA LYS A 12 -17.04 22.19 -0.85
C LYS A 12 -17.97 21.60 -1.92
N ARG A 13 -17.73 20.36 -2.29
CA ARG A 13 -18.61 19.59 -3.19
C ARG A 13 -19.23 18.45 -2.41
N ASN A 14 -20.53 18.24 -2.57
CA ASN A 14 -21.16 17.03 -2.09
C ASN A 14 -20.75 15.87 -2.99
N ILE A 15 -20.22 14.83 -2.39
CA ILE A 15 -19.89 13.57 -3.04
C ILE A 15 -21.10 12.65 -2.81
N LYS A 16 -21.66 12.09 -3.88
CA LYS A 16 -22.70 11.07 -3.75
C LYS A 16 -22.07 9.82 -3.12
N SER A 17 -22.81 9.19 -2.22
CA SER A 17 -22.43 7.91 -1.65
C SER A 17 -22.15 6.89 -2.76
N LYS A 18 -21.11 6.13 -2.59
CA LYS A 18 -20.67 5.01 -3.42
C LYS A 18 -20.40 3.82 -2.50
N ASP A 19 -20.40 2.64 -3.07
CA ASP A 19 -20.14 1.41 -2.32
C ASP A 19 -18.70 1.41 -1.76
N VAL A 20 -17.75 1.95 -2.53
CA VAL A 20 -16.36 2.15 -2.12
C VAL A 20 -15.94 3.60 -2.34
N ILE A 21 -15.33 4.21 -1.32
CA ILE A 21 -14.73 5.55 -1.38
C ILE A 21 -13.27 5.45 -0.98
N ILE A 22 -12.39 5.81 -1.89
CA ILE A 22 -10.95 5.85 -1.63
C ILE A 22 -10.53 7.28 -1.31
N VAL A 23 -9.92 7.47 -0.13
CA VAL A 23 -9.36 8.75 0.30
C VAL A 23 -7.84 8.64 0.27
N THR A 24 -7.19 9.49 -0.53
CA THR A 24 -5.72 9.52 -0.65
C THR A 24 -5.15 10.87 -0.27
N GLY A 25 -3.97 10.87 0.33
CA GLY A 25 -3.22 12.09 0.66
C GLY A 25 -2.25 11.89 1.81
N LEU A 26 -1.25 12.77 1.89
CA LEU A 26 -0.22 12.74 2.94
C LEU A 26 -0.79 12.83 4.36
N HIS A 27 -1.96 13.40 4.53
CA HIS A 27 -2.62 13.58 5.82
C HIS A 27 -3.94 12.80 5.93
N ALA A 28 -4.15 11.76 5.10
CA ALA A 28 -5.41 11.03 5.07
C ALA A 28 -5.76 10.37 6.43
N LEU A 29 -4.76 9.91 7.17
CA LEU A 29 -4.93 9.30 8.49
C LEU A 29 -4.77 10.28 9.66
N TYR A 30 -4.47 11.56 9.39
CA TYR A 30 -4.23 12.57 10.42
C TYR A 30 -5.52 13.10 11.06
N PRO A 31 -6.57 13.53 10.30
CA PRO A 31 -7.79 14.10 10.87
C PRO A 31 -8.59 13.03 11.63
N ARG A 32 -8.78 13.24 12.93
CA ARG A 32 -9.47 12.28 13.82
C ARG A 32 -10.88 11.92 13.35
N GLN A 33 -11.58 12.87 12.76
CA GLN A 33 -12.96 12.63 12.25
C GLN A 33 -12.92 11.69 11.05
N LEU A 34 -12.09 11.98 10.05
CA LEU A 34 -11.92 11.13 8.87
C LEU A 34 -11.44 9.73 9.26
N PHE A 35 -10.44 9.67 10.16
CA PHE A 35 -9.88 8.41 10.63
C PHE A 35 -10.93 7.43 11.19
N LYS A 36 -11.96 7.93 11.87
CA LYS A 36 -13.04 7.10 12.43
C LYS A 36 -13.97 6.52 11.38
N GLU A 37 -14.09 7.19 10.24
CA GLU A 37 -14.96 6.79 9.14
C GLU A 37 -14.30 5.81 8.16
N LEU A 38 -12.97 5.61 8.30
CA LEU A 38 -12.21 4.71 7.43
C LEU A 38 -12.31 3.27 7.93
N ASP A 39 -12.75 2.37 7.05
CA ASP A 39 -12.85 0.94 7.32
C ASP A 39 -11.50 0.23 7.20
N VAL A 40 -10.72 0.63 6.21
CA VAL A 40 -9.37 0.12 5.93
C VAL A 40 -8.41 1.30 5.83
N ARG A 41 -7.28 1.19 6.52
CA ARG A 41 -6.27 2.25 6.63
C ARG A 41 -4.94 1.71 6.15
N LEU A 42 -4.43 2.33 5.09
CA LEU A 42 -3.17 1.93 4.47
C LEU A 42 -2.15 3.05 4.60
N PHE A 43 -0.91 2.70 4.86
CA PHE A 43 0.22 3.62 4.80
C PHE A 43 1.31 3.01 3.91
N ILE A 44 1.87 3.82 3.01
CA ILE A 44 2.92 3.39 2.09
C ILE A 44 4.15 4.24 2.36
N GLU A 45 5.25 3.59 2.70
CA GLU A 45 6.56 4.19 2.86
C GLU A 45 7.48 3.66 1.75
N ILE A 46 8.26 4.55 1.15
CA ILE A 46 9.19 4.18 0.10
C ILE A 46 10.59 4.56 0.59
N GLU A 47 11.52 3.62 0.55
CA GLU A 47 12.90 3.84 0.94
C GLU A 47 13.52 4.97 0.10
N GLU A 48 14.38 5.78 0.70
CA GLU A 48 14.85 7.06 0.14
C GLU A 48 15.55 6.90 -1.23
N SER A 49 16.39 5.88 -1.41
CA SER A 49 17.08 5.64 -2.68
C SER A 49 16.10 5.27 -3.79
N LEU A 50 15.10 4.44 -3.48
CA LEU A 50 14.04 4.04 -4.38
C LEU A 50 13.12 5.23 -4.71
N GLN A 51 12.81 6.08 -3.71
CA GLN A 51 12.03 7.29 -3.91
C GLN A 51 12.74 8.26 -4.88
N LEU A 52 14.06 8.45 -4.71
CA LEU A 52 14.86 9.28 -5.61
C LEU A 52 14.90 8.73 -7.03
N TYR A 53 15.01 7.41 -7.17
CA TYR A 53 14.96 6.75 -8.47
C TYR A 53 13.59 6.96 -9.16
N MET A 54 12.49 6.70 -8.46
CA MET A 54 11.14 6.88 -9.00
C MET A 54 10.88 8.33 -9.43
N ARG A 55 11.32 9.31 -8.64
CA ARG A 55 11.23 10.73 -9.00
C ARG A 55 11.98 11.05 -10.29
N LYS A 56 13.19 10.51 -10.48
CA LYS A 56 13.97 10.70 -11.72
C LYS A 56 13.24 10.09 -12.92
N LYS A 57 12.72 8.86 -12.78
CA LYS A 57 11.97 8.16 -13.83
C LYS A 57 10.75 8.96 -14.30
N HIS A 58 10.06 9.65 -13.38
CA HIS A 58 8.90 10.49 -13.68
C HIS A 58 9.23 11.94 -14.05
N GLY A 59 10.50 12.26 -14.32
CA GLY A 59 10.92 13.56 -14.83
C GLY A 59 10.90 14.73 -13.84
N TYR A 60 10.84 14.45 -12.54
CA TYR A 60 10.95 15.49 -11.51
C TYR A 60 12.38 16.06 -11.48
N LYS A 61 12.53 17.35 -11.77
CA LYS A 61 13.84 18.04 -11.76
C LYS A 61 14.41 18.15 -10.34
N LYS A 62 15.71 17.94 -10.21
CA LYS A 62 16.46 17.99 -8.94
C LYS A 62 16.39 19.34 -8.20
N GLU A 63 16.09 20.42 -8.91
CA GLU A 63 16.25 21.81 -8.42
C GLU A 63 15.24 22.25 -7.36
N CYS A 64 14.10 21.55 -7.20
CA CYS A 64 13.14 21.85 -6.14
C CYS A 64 13.52 21.32 -4.75
N VAL A 65 14.72 20.73 -4.56
CA VAL A 65 14.97 19.84 -3.42
C VAL A 65 15.86 20.44 -2.32
N LEU A 66 16.74 21.42 -2.60
CA LEU A 66 17.81 21.76 -1.68
C LEU A 66 17.46 22.79 -0.59
N GLY A 67 16.54 23.72 -0.83
CA GLY A 67 16.13 24.73 0.18
C GLY A 67 14.97 24.32 1.09
N GLU A 68 14.12 23.42 0.62
CA GLU A 68 12.92 22.94 1.33
C GLU A 68 13.11 21.59 2.02
N ALA A 69 14.23 20.93 1.81
CA ALA A 69 14.46 19.54 2.24
C ALA A 69 14.44 19.38 3.76
N SER A 70 14.99 20.35 4.51
CA SER A 70 15.03 20.28 5.97
C SER A 70 13.64 20.47 6.58
N GLN A 71 12.87 21.46 6.10
CA GLN A 71 11.51 21.70 6.59
C GLN A 71 10.58 20.53 6.22
N LYS A 72 10.64 20.05 4.99
CA LYS A 72 9.86 18.88 4.53
C LYS A 72 10.19 17.62 5.34
N LYS A 73 11.44 17.44 5.74
CA LYS A 73 11.85 16.31 6.58
C LYS A 73 11.28 16.44 8.00
N LEU A 74 11.30 17.63 8.58
CA LEU A 74 10.69 17.89 9.89
C LEU A 74 9.18 17.67 9.85
N ASP A 75 8.49 18.18 8.84
CA ASP A 75 7.06 17.99 8.65
C ASP A 75 6.70 16.51 8.45
N PHE A 76 7.53 15.76 7.71
CA PHE A 76 7.36 14.33 7.53
C PHE A 76 7.47 13.59 8.87
N GLU A 77 8.53 13.80 9.63
CA GLU A 77 8.75 13.14 10.92
C GLU A 77 7.66 13.52 11.95
N GLN A 78 7.21 14.77 11.94
CA GLN A 78 6.24 15.27 12.91
C GLN A 78 4.79 14.90 12.58
N TYR A 79 4.39 14.92 11.32
CA TYR A 79 2.97 14.83 10.93
C TYR A 79 2.63 13.61 10.06
N ILE A 80 3.59 13.15 9.24
CA ILE A 80 3.30 12.08 8.28
C ILE A 80 3.66 10.71 8.88
N LYS A 81 4.91 10.54 9.30
CA LYS A 81 5.41 9.26 9.82
C LYS A 81 4.61 8.70 11.01
N PRO A 82 4.13 9.50 11.98
CA PRO A 82 3.30 8.97 13.06
C PRO A 82 1.97 8.36 12.60
N GLN A 83 1.51 8.68 11.38
CA GLN A 83 0.30 8.09 10.82
C GLN A 83 0.47 6.60 10.49
N ALA A 84 1.70 6.14 10.22
CA ALA A 84 2.01 4.72 10.01
C ALA A 84 1.52 3.84 11.18
N MET A 85 1.64 4.33 12.41
CA MET A 85 1.15 3.62 13.59
C MET A 85 -0.38 3.44 13.63
N ARG A 86 -1.11 4.23 12.84
CA ARG A 86 -2.57 4.19 12.76
C ARG A 86 -3.06 3.31 11.61
N ALA A 87 -2.19 2.94 10.68
CA ALA A 87 -2.56 2.08 9.56
C ALA A 87 -2.90 0.67 10.02
N ASP A 88 -3.79 0.00 9.33
CA ASP A 88 -4.08 -1.43 9.48
C ASP A 88 -3.01 -2.23 8.74
N VAL A 89 -2.58 -1.73 7.57
CA VAL A 89 -1.45 -2.26 6.81
C VAL A 89 -0.45 -1.14 6.51
N LEU A 90 0.81 -1.36 6.87
CA LEU A 90 1.95 -0.55 6.47
C LEU A 90 2.72 -1.30 5.39
N PHE A 91 2.86 -0.70 4.23
CA PHE A 91 3.75 -1.16 3.17
C PHE A 91 5.03 -0.34 3.17
N GLU A 92 6.16 -1.03 3.25
CA GLU A 92 7.49 -0.46 3.03
C GLU A 92 8.03 -1.00 1.70
N LEU A 93 8.26 -0.12 0.73
CA LEU A 93 8.89 -0.48 -0.53
C LEU A 93 10.40 -0.32 -0.40
N LEU A 94 11.12 -1.41 -0.53
CA LEU A 94 12.55 -1.52 -0.31
C LEU A 94 13.25 -2.05 -1.56
N PRO A 95 14.49 -1.65 -1.83
CA PRO A 95 15.27 -2.29 -2.88
C PRO A 95 15.68 -3.71 -2.48
N VAL A 96 15.63 -4.66 -3.40
CA VAL A 96 16.26 -5.97 -3.21
C VAL A 96 17.78 -5.79 -3.19
N ASN A 97 18.30 -4.97 -4.12
CA ASN A 97 19.71 -4.60 -4.17
C ASN A 97 19.87 -3.08 -4.36
N ALA A 98 20.33 -2.40 -3.31
CA ALA A 98 20.51 -0.95 -3.31
C ALA A 98 21.60 -0.47 -4.29
N GLU A 99 22.59 -1.30 -4.63
CA GLU A 99 23.66 -0.93 -5.57
C GLU A 99 23.11 -0.81 -7.00
N LEU A 100 22.18 -1.67 -7.41
CA LEU A 100 21.55 -1.58 -8.73
C LEU A 100 20.75 -0.28 -8.90
N ILE A 101 20.10 0.19 -7.83
CA ILE A 101 19.40 1.48 -7.85
C ILE A 101 20.37 2.65 -8.06
N LYS A 102 21.53 2.62 -7.42
CA LYS A 102 22.56 3.67 -7.59
C LYS A 102 23.10 3.70 -9.02
N GLN A 103 23.19 2.54 -9.67
CA GLN A 103 23.61 2.42 -11.06
C GLN A 103 22.54 2.81 -12.08
N GLY A 104 21.30 3.05 -11.63
CA GLY A 104 20.18 3.40 -12.49
C GLY A 104 19.52 2.21 -13.19
N GLU A 105 19.94 1.00 -12.87
CA GLU A 105 19.37 -0.25 -13.36
C GLU A 105 18.31 -0.75 -12.39
N THR A 106 17.06 -0.35 -12.60
CA THR A 106 15.96 -0.91 -11.81
C THR A 106 14.97 -1.57 -12.73
N ALA A 107 14.97 -2.89 -12.69
CA ALA A 107 13.77 -3.65 -13.03
C ALA A 107 12.78 -3.56 -11.86
N GLU A 108 11.48 -3.64 -12.13
CA GLU A 108 10.43 -3.73 -11.11
C GLU A 108 10.66 -4.92 -10.17
N SER A 109 11.29 -5.99 -10.67
CA SER A 109 11.77 -7.16 -9.91
C SER A 109 12.82 -6.85 -8.83
N ASN A 110 13.43 -5.65 -8.85
CA ASN A 110 14.37 -5.22 -7.81
C ASN A 110 13.69 -4.50 -6.63
N ILE A 111 12.38 -4.52 -6.55
CA ILE A 111 11.59 -3.94 -5.46
C ILE A 111 11.00 -5.08 -4.64
N LYS A 112 11.26 -5.08 -3.34
CA LYS A 112 10.58 -5.94 -2.38
C LYS A 112 9.57 -5.16 -1.56
N VAL A 113 8.49 -5.82 -1.18
CA VAL A 113 7.45 -5.30 -0.30
C VAL A 113 7.63 -5.88 1.09
N ARG A 114 7.79 -5.02 2.08
CA ARG A 114 7.64 -5.40 3.48
C ARG A 114 6.28 -4.93 3.94
N ALA A 115 5.42 -5.88 4.29
CA ALA A 115 4.07 -5.60 4.76
C ALA A 115 3.94 -5.88 6.25
N SER A 116 3.58 -4.85 7.02
CA SER A 116 3.24 -4.96 8.44
C SER A 116 1.72 -4.92 8.57
N ILE A 117 1.11 -6.05 8.89
CA ILE A 117 -0.34 -6.24 8.96
C ILE A 117 -0.71 -6.38 10.44
N LYS A 118 -1.56 -5.49 10.96
CA LYS A 118 -1.87 -5.45 12.41
C LYS A 118 -2.76 -6.58 12.89
N ASN A 119 -3.79 -6.85 12.14
CA ASN A 119 -4.77 -7.86 12.51
C ASN A 119 -4.47 -9.07 11.64
N GLY A 120 -3.74 -10.03 12.18
CA GLY A 120 -3.27 -11.19 11.43
C GLY A 120 -4.38 -11.90 10.69
N ILE A 121 -4.64 -11.37 9.51
CA ILE A 121 -5.44 -12.02 8.51
C ILE A 121 -4.82 -13.39 8.28
N TYR A 122 -5.53 -14.30 7.72
CA TYR A 122 -5.06 -15.63 7.31
C TYR A 122 -3.71 -15.60 6.55
N TYR A 123 -2.68 -14.97 7.17
CA TYR A 123 -1.37 -14.74 6.55
C TYR A 123 -0.71 -16.06 6.14
N HIS A 124 -1.03 -17.17 6.81
CA HIS A 124 -0.56 -18.50 6.42
C HIS A 124 -1.07 -18.89 5.03
N GLU A 125 -2.34 -18.58 4.72
CA GLU A 125 -2.92 -18.80 3.41
C GLU A 125 -2.25 -17.91 2.37
N LEU A 126 -2.09 -16.63 2.67
CA LEU A 126 -1.38 -15.67 1.83
C LEU A 126 0.03 -16.17 1.49
N VAL A 127 0.82 -16.52 2.50
CA VAL A 127 2.20 -17.02 2.32
C VAL A 127 2.21 -18.28 1.46
N ARG A 128 1.31 -19.23 1.72
CA ARG A 128 1.21 -20.46 0.95
C ARG A 128 0.91 -20.21 -0.52
N VAL A 129 -0.01 -19.29 -0.83
CA VAL A 129 -0.36 -18.94 -2.20
C VAL A 129 0.76 -18.18 -2.88
N LEU A 130 1.36 -17.19 -2.22
CA LEU A 130 2.47 -16.42 -2.78
C LEU A 130 3.68 -17.31 -3.12
N ILE A 131 4.02 -18.29 -2.28
CA ILE A 131 5.12 -19.22 -2.55
C ILE A 131 4.71 -20.28 -3.57
N GLY A 132 3.57 -20.95 -3.33
CA GLY A 132 3.21 -22.15 -4.07
C GLY A 132 2.60 -21.88 -5.45
N VAL A 133 1.92 -20.77 -5.63
CA VAL A 133 1.24 -20.40 -6.87
C VAL A 133 2.01 -19.33 -7.63
N CYS A 134 2.41 -18.27 -6.92
CA CYS A 134 3.04 -17.09 -7.55
C CYS A 134 4.56 -17.22 -7.64
N GLY A 135 5.19 -18.24 -7.04
CA GLY A 135 6.64 -18.41 -7.08
C GLY A 135 7.44 -17.32 -6.37
N MET A 136 6.80 -16.58 -5.47
CA MET A 136 7.42 -15.48 -4.74
C MET A 136 8.31 -15.99 -3.61
N GLN A 137 9.33 -15.22 -3.28
CA GLN A 137 10.11 -15.42 -2.08
C GLN A 137 9.45 -14.66 -0.93
N VAL A 138 9.08 -15.37 0.13
CA VAL A 138 8.40 -14.80 1.29
C VAL A 138 9.18 -15.13 2.55
N ASN A 139 9.52 -14.10 3.32
CA ASN A 139 10.13 -14.23 4.64
C ASN A 139 9.19 -13.66 5.71
N ILE A 140 8.93 -14.43 6.76
CA ILE A 140 8.15 -13.97 7.91
C ILE A 140 9.16 -13.44 8.94
N ASP A 141 9.15 -12.13 9.14
CA ASP A 141 10.10 -11.43 10.00
C ASP A 141 9.66 -11.49 11.48
N SER A 142 8.38 -11.25 11.73
CA SER A 142 7.82 -11.34 13.08
C SER A 142 6.32 -11.61 13.07
N VAL A 143 5.87 -12.25 14.16
CA VAL A 143 4.44 -12.41 14.47
C VAL A 143 4.23 -11.93 15.89
N ASN A 144 3.30 -11.01 16.12
CA ASN A 144 3.02 -10.50 17.45
C ASN A 144 1.89 -11.29 18.15
N GLU A 145 1.79 -11.16 19.48
CA GLU A 145 0.78 -11.86 20.29
C GLU A 145 -0.67 -11.54 19.93
N ARG A 146 -0.92 -10.41 19.24
CA ARG A 146 -2.25 -10.00 18.78
C ARG A 146 -2.56 -10.50 17.36
N GLY A 147 -1.73 -11.38 16.81
CA GLY A 147 -1.89 -11.93 15.46
C GLY A 147 -1.39 -11.03 14.34
N GLY A 148 -0.80 -9.89 14.63
CA GLY A 148 -0.17 -9.06 13.59
C GLY A 148 1.10 -9.72 13.08
N VAL A 149 1.38 -9.55 11.79
CA VAL A 149 2.51 -10.18 11.11
C VAL A 149 3.30 -9.15 10.31
N VAL A 150 4.61 -9.33 10.25
CA VAL A 150 5.50 -8.62 9.34
C VAL A 150 6.09 -9.63 8.37
N ILE A 151 5.84 -9.43 7.08
CA ILE A 151 6.30 -10.29 6.00
C ILE A 151 7.09 -9.48 4.97
N GLU A 152 8.20 -10.02 4.49
CA GLU A 152 8.93 -9.50 3.33
C GLU A 152 8.65 -10.39 2.12
N ILE A 153 8.30 -9.77 1.00
CA ILE A 153 7.94 -10.43 -0.24
C ILE A 153 8.80 -9.87 -1.35
N SER A 154 9.47 -10.74 -2.10
CA SER A 154 10.30 -10.37 -3.25
C SER A 154 10.13 -11.37 -4.39
N GLY A 155 10.41 -10.92 -5.60
CA GLY A 155 10.24 -11.69 -6.83
C GLY A 155 9.45 -10.92 -7.86
N ASP A 156 9.15 -11.59 -8.96
CA ASP A 156 8.34 -11.06 -10.05
C ASP A 156 7.06 -11.90 -10.17
N ILE A 157 5.92 -11.25 -10.24
CA ILE A 157 4.61 -11.88 -10.35
C ILE A 157 3.88 -11.31 -11.56
N ALA A 158 3.33 -12.18 -12.40
CA ALA A 158 2.50 -11.78 -13.53
C ALA A 158 1.08 -11.39 -13.06
N SER A 159 0.39 -10.57 -13.84
CA SER A 159 -0.99 -10.17 -13.53
C SER A 159 -1.96 -11.34 -13.46
N GLU A 160 -1.74 -12.35 -14.29
CA GLU A 160 -2.51 -13.59 -14.31
C GLU A 160 -2.35 -14.41 -13.02
N ASP A 161 -1.12 -14.45 -12.47
CA ASP A 161 -0.86 -15.12 -11.19
C ASP A 161 -1.47 -14.35 -10.02
N VAL A 162 -1.49 -13.00 -10.10
CA VAL A 162 -2.20 -12.16 -9.11
C VAL A 162 -3.70 -12.47 -9.14
N GLN A 163 -4.30 -12.55 -10.34
CA GLN A 163 -5.71 -12.90 -10.51
C GLN A 163 -6.01 -14.28 -9.93
N LEU A 164 -5.16 -15.26 -10.23
CA LEU A 164 -5.30 -16.61 -9.69
C LEU A 164 -5.18 -16.62 -8.16
N ALA A 165 -4.20 -15.92 -7.61
CA ALA A 165 -4.03 -15.79 -6.16
C ALA A 165 -5.26 -15.18 -5.48
N VAL A 166 -5.82 -14.11 -6.05
CA VAL A 166 -7.03 -13.46 -5.53
C VAL A 166 -8.21 -14.42 -5.58
N SER A 167 -8.43 -15.16 -6.67
CA SER A 167 -9.53 -16.13 -6.78
C SER A 167 -9.43 -17.25 -5.74
N MET A 168 -8.21 -17.68 -5.40
CA MET A 168 -7.97 -18.70 -4.38
C MET A 168 -8.15 -18.19 -2.95
N LEU A 169 -7.69 -16.98 -2.67
CA LEU A 169 -7.72 -16.38 -1.32
C LEU A 169 -9.09 -15.78 -0.99
N LEU A 170 -9.78 -15.28 -1.99
CA LEU A 170 -11.00 -14.50 -1.86
C LEU A 170 -12.07 -14.95 -2.85
N PRO A 171 -12.54 -16.23 -2.76
CA PRO A 171 -13.45 -16.81 -3.75
C PRO A 171 -14.80 -16.08 -3.86
N HIS A 172 -15.18 -15.28 -2.87
CA HIS A 172 -16.43 -14.52 -2.87
C HIS A 172 -16.27 -13.09 -3.38
N MET A 173 -15.06 -12.64 -3.70
CA MET A 173 -14.83 -11.26 -4.17
C MET A 173 -15.40 -11.03 -5.58
N GLU A 174 -15.53 -12.05 -6.39
CA GLU A 174 -16.17 -11.95 -7.71
C GLU A 174 -17.64 -11.52 -7.62
N GLU A 175 -18.32 -11.86 -6.52
CA GLU A 175 -19.70 -11.44 -6.24
C GLU A 175 -19.84 -9.95 -5.90
N LEU A 176 -18.73 -9.30 -5.50
CA LEU A 176 -18.70 -7.90 -5.09
C LEU A 176 -18.42 -6.93 -6.25
N PHE A 177 -17.93 -7.42 -7.38
CA PHE A 177 -17.54 -6.60 -8.51
C PHE A 177 -18.27 -7.05 -9.79
N ASP A 178 -19.09 -6.16 -10.36
CA ASP A 178 -19.80 -6.36 -11.64
C ASP A 178 -18.89 -6.31 -12.89
N PHE A 179 -17.57 -6.28 -12.73
CA PHE A 179 -16.63 -6.12 -13.85
C PHE A 179 -15.38 -6.97 -13.63
N SER A 180 -14.73 -7.32 -14.73
CA SER A 180 -13.43 -7.99 -14.69
C SER A 180 -12.40 -7.08 -14.02
N ALA A 181 -11.89 -7.47 -12.85
CA ALA A 181 -10.84 -6.74 -12.19
C ALA A 181 -9.54 -6.81 -13.03
N GLU A 182 -8.90 -5.67 -13.20
CA GLU A 182 -7.56 -5.60 -13.79
C GLU A 182 -6.53 -5.67 -12.65
N PHE A 183 -5.59 -6.59 -12.77
CA PHE A 183 -4.52 -6.76 -11.80
C PHE A 183 -3.19 -6.26 -12.35
N GLU A 184 -2.44 -5.61 -11.49
CA GLU A 184 -1.09 -5.18 -11.79
C GLU A 184 -0.10 -6.32 -11.56
N LYS A 185 1.04 -6.27 -12.25
CA LYS A 185 2.17 -7.19 -12.04
C LYS A 185 3.13 -6.68 -10.98
N GLY A 186 4.09 -7.50 -10.59
CA GLY A 186 5.17 -7.14 -9.70
C GLY A 186 4.69 -6.73 -8.30
N PHE A 187 5.39 -5.80 -7.69
CA PHE A 187 5.10 -5.38 -6.32
C PHE A 187 3.70 -4.75 -6.14
N GLN A 188 3.15 -4.12 -7.17
CA GLN A 188 1.80 -3.57 -7.14
C GLN A 188 0.76 -4.70 -7.02
N GLY A 189 0.93 -5.79 -7.77
CA GLY A 189 0.06 -6.96 -7.68
C GLY A 189 0.07 -7.59 -6.29
N VAL A 190 1.25 -7.70 -5.68
CA VAL A 190 1.38 -8.18 -4.29
C VAL A 190 0.60 -7.28 -3.33
N MET A 191 0.74 -5.96 -3.46
CA MET A 191 0.00 -5.02 -2.63
C MET A 191 -1.50 -5.13 -2.85
N GLN A 192 -1.97 -5.31 -4.09
CA GLN A 192 -3.39 -5.51 -4.41
C GLN A 192 -3.96 -6.73 -3.69
N ILE A 193 -3.27 -7.87 -3.69
CA ILE A 193 -3.70 -9.07 -2.96
C ILE A 193 -3.92 -8.75 -1.48
N ILE A 194 -2.93 -8.14 -0.82
CA ILE A 194 -3.00 -7.83 0.61
C ILE A 194 -4.12 -6.83 0.92
N ILE A 195 -4.28 -5.79 0.09
CA ILE A 195 -5.34 -4.78 0.25
C ILE A 195 -6.72 -5.42 0.13
N LEU A 196 -6.92 -6.28 -0.86
CA LEU A 196 -8.19 -6.98 -1.07
C LEU A 196 -8.52 -7.91 0.10
N MET A 197 -7.53 -8.61 0.65
CA MET A 197 -7.72 -9.42 1.86
C MET A 197 -8.15 -8.57 3.07
N GLU A 198 -7.57 -7.37 3.25
CA GLU A 198 -7.93 -6.47 4.35
C GLU A 198 -9.35 -5.89 4.17
N ILE A 199 -9.73 -5.59 2.93
CA ILE A 199 -11.10 -5.18 2.60
C ILE A 199 -12.10 -6.29 2.94
N ASP A 200 -11.84 -7.52 2.52
CA ASP A 200 -12.69 -8.68 2.79
C ASP A 200 -12.87 -8.91 4.30
N GLU A 201 -11.78 -8.85 5.05
CA GLU A 201 -11.82 -8.97 6.51
C GLU A 201 -12.60 -7.81 7.17
N SER A 202 -12.49 -6.60 6.64
CA SER A 202 -13.26 -5.47 7.12
C SER A 202 -14.76 -5.65 6.86
N LEU A 203 -15.14 -6.16 5.70
CA LEU A 203 -16.52 -6.46 5.34
C LEU A 203 -17.10 -7.57 6.22
N LYS A 204 -16.35 -8.63 6.50
CA LYS A 204 -16.75 -9.72 7.41
C LYS A 204 -17.02 -9.20 8.81
N ARG A 205 -16.12 -8.35 9.32
CA ARG A 205 -16.28 -7.73 10.66
C ARG A 205 -17.56 -6.90 10.76
N ARG A 206 -17.93 -6.15 9.71
CA ARG A 206 -19.19 -5.39 9.69
C ARG A 206 -20.43 -6.29 9.76
N ARG A 207 -20.47 -7.36 8.96
CA ARG A 207 -21.59 -8.30 8.92
C ARG A 207 -21.84 -9.01 10.26
N LEU A 208 -20.82 -9.10 11.12
CA LEU A 208 -20.94 -9.69 12.46
C LEU A 208 -21.49 -8.72 13.50
N HIS A 209 -21.57 -7.44 13.19
CA HIS A 209 -22.06 -6.39 14.09
C HIS A 209 -23.44 -5.83 13.70
N GLU A 210 -24.01 -6.27 12.56
CA GLU A 210 -25.39 -6.06 12.14
C GLU A 210 -26.31 -7.21 12.63
#